data_21bbfc09cff5f51247c5795d5f6eb7d6
#
_entry.id   21bbfc09cff5f51247c5795d5f6eb7d6
#
_cell.length_a   1.000
_cell.length_b   1.000
_cell.length_c   1.000
_cell.angle_alpha   90.00
_cell.angle_beta   90.00
_cell.angle_gamma   90.00
#
_symmetry.space_group_name_H-M   'P 1'
#
loop_
_entity.id
_entity.type
_entity.pdbx_description
1 polymer ?
#
loop_
_entity_poly.entity_id
_entity_poly.type
_entity_poly.pdbx_seq_one_letter_code
_entity_poly.pdbx_strand_id
1 'polypeptide(L)'
;MGNPVMMWQEIAYWGKKLASSGLVSSRFGNISVRTKGGLMIKRTGVMLDSIESADDVIEVGLYPSDDDGIASTETPSHRAIYLATDAKAIIHAHPQFAVVESLLCEDEIKPLDTEGIPFLGTIPIVDGSTGTQELCDNLARAYSRGVKGVVNRGHGSFAAGSDLKDCFNTTAMIEHSSKVKYLYDLARR
;
A
#
# COMPACT_ATOMS: atom_id res chain seq x y z
N MET A 1 -9.69 -3.00 19.62
CA MET A 1 -8.46 -3.75 19.29
C MET A 1 -8.88 -5.15 18.86
N GLY A 2 -8.67 -5.52 17.60
CA GLY A 2 -9.15 -6.78 17.04
C GLY A 2 -8.49 -8.01 17.69
N ASN A 3 -9.26 -9.09 17.75
CA ASN A 3 -8.76 -10.41 18.15
C ASN A 3 -7.79 -10.89 17.04
N PRO A 4 -6.58 -11.40 17.33
CA PRO A 4 -5.64 -11.91 16.33
C PRO A 4 -6.27 -12.94 15.37
N VAL A 5 -7.21 -13.73 15.85
CA VAL A 5 -7.96 -14.71 15.04
C VAL A 5 -8.80 -14.02 13.95
N MET A 6 -9.23 -12.78 14.15
CA MET A 6 -10.01 -12.03 13.15
C MET A 6 -9.12 -11.25 12.16
N MET A 7 -7.88 -10.91 12.53
CA MET A 7 -7.01 -10.07 11.70
C MET A 7 -6.56 -10.75 10.41
N TRP A 8 -6.16 -12.04 10.46
CA TRP A 8 -5.78 -12.76 9.25
C TRP A 8 -6.94 -12.91 8.27
N GLN A 9 -8.17 -13.11 8.78
CA GLN A 9 -9.38 -13.21 7.96
C GLN A 9 -9.69 -11.88 7.27
N GLU A 10 -9.46 -10.78 7.96
CA GLU A 10 -9.61 -9.44 7.40
C GLU A 10 -8.57 -9.18 6.30
N ILE A 11 -7.30 -9.55 6.53
CA ILE A 11 -6.23 -9.49 5.53
C ILE A 11 -6.60 -10.36 4.32
N ALA A 12 -7.08 -11.59 4.53
CA ALA A 12 -7.51 -12.51 3.47
C ALA A 12 -8.68 -11.94 2.65
N TYR A 13 -9.68 -11.36 3.31
CA TYR A 13 -10.83 -10.74 2.64
C TYR A 13 -10.39 -9.59 1.72
N TRP A 14 -9.59 -8.66 2.23
CA TRP A 14 -9.12 -7.51 1.45
C TRP A 14 -8.08 -7.91 0.40
N GLY A 15 -7.30 -8.96 0.64
CA GLY A 15 -6.40 -9.54 -0.36
C GLY A 15 -7.16 -10.06 -1.58
N LYS A 16 -8.21 -10.85 -1.36
CA LYS A 16 -9.12 -11.33 -2.43
C LYS A 16 -9.80 -10.16 -3.15
N LYS A 17 -10.20 -9.13 -2.40
CA LYS A 17 -10.84 -7.93 -2.96
C LYS A 17 -9.90 -7.16 -3.88
N LEU A 18 -8.63 -6.95 -3.48
CA LEU A 18 -7.61 -6.30 -4.31
C LEU A 18 -7.37 -7.07 -5.61
N ALA A 19 -7.20 -8.39 -5.53
CA ALA A 19 -6.99 -9.24 -6.69
C ALA A 19 -8.20 -9.20 -7.64
N SER A 20 -9.43 -9.35 -7.11
CA SER A 20 -10.66 -9.31 -7.93
C SER A 20 -10.93 -7.94 -8.54
N SER A 21 -10.38 -6.87 -7.97
CA SER A 21 -10.48 -5.51 -8.52
C SER A 21 -9.34 -5.15 -9.50
N GLY A 22 -8.41 -6.07 -9.77
CA GLY A 22 -7.28 -5.84 -10.67
C GLY A 22 -6.21 -4.89 -10.12
N LEU A 23 -6.23 -4.62 -8.81
CA LEU A 23 -5.26 -3.73 -8.14
C LEU A 23 -3.96 -4.44 -7.79
N VAL A 24 -3.98 -5.76 -7.74
CA VAL A 24 -2.80 -6.62 -7.63
C VAL A 24 -2.95 -7.85 -8.55
N SER A 25 -1.83 -8.43 -8.92
CA SER A 25 -1.79 -9.69 -9.67
C SER A 25 -0.68 -10.59 -9.14
N SER A 26 -0.89 -11.91 -9.21
CA SER A 26 0.11 -12.90 -8.84
C SER A 26 0.63 -12.69 -7.40
N ARG A 27 1.95 -12.66 -7.22
CA ARG A 27 2.62 -12.53 -5.91
C ARG A 27 2.79 -11.09 -5.44
N PHE A 28 2.35 -10.13 -6.22
CA PHE A 28 2.54 -8.72 -5.93
C PHE A 28 1.63 -8.24 -4.81
N GLY A 29 2.06 -7.15 -4.18
CA GLY A 29 1.33 -6.51 -3.10
C GLY A 29 1.42 -7.23 -1.76
N ASN A 30 1.08 -6.49 -0.74
CA ASN A 30 0.99 -6.99 0.63
C ASN A 30 0.08 -6.08 1.47
N ILE A 31 -0.41 -6.66 2.54
CA ILE A 31 -1.34 -6.02 3.46
C ILE A 31 -0.80 -6.20 4.87
N SER A 32 -0.89 -5.17 5.69
CA SER A 32 -0.65 -5.29 7.12
C SER A 32 -1.69 -4.58 7.97
N VAL A 33 -1.83 -5.05 9.20
CA VAL A 33 -2.67 -4.43 10.24
C VAL A 33 -1.80 -4.21 11.48
N ARG A 34 -1.91 -3.02 12.09
CA ARG A 34 -1.19 -2.70 13.33
C ARG A 34 -1.72 -3.53 14.49
N THR A 35 -0.82 -4.12 15.26
CA THR A 35 -1.11 -4.88 16.48
C THR A 35 -0.59 -4.13 17.72
N LYS A 36 -0.76 -4.73 18.91
CA LYS A 36 -0.14 -4.20 20.13
C LYS A 36 1.37 -4.40 20.14
N GLY A 37 1.86 -5.49 19.52
CA GLY A 37 3.27 -5.85 19.49
C GLY A 37 4.01 -5.29 18.25
N GLY A 38 3.28 -4.81 17.24
CA GLY A 38 3.88 -4.35 15.99
C GLY A 38 2.90 -4.32 14.83
N LEU A 39 3.02 -5.24 13.91
CA LEU A 39 2.12 -5.42 12.78
C LEU A 39 1.96 -6.89 12.41
N MET A 40 0.75 -7.28 11.99
CA MET A 40 0.50 -8.54 11.31
C MET A 40 0.58 -8.30 9.80
N ILE A 41 1.36 -9.10 9.10
CA ILE A 41 1.59 -8.98 7.65
C ILE A 41 1.61 -10.36 7.00
N LYS A 42 1.32 -10.45 5.70
CA LYS A 42 1.44 -11.73 4.99
C LYS A 42 2.88 -12.22 4.97
N ARG A 43 3.05 -13.54 4.97
CA ARG A 43 4.37 -14.16 4.77
C ARG A 43 4.88 -13.94 3.36
N THR A 44 6.21 -13.95 3.22
CA THR A 44 6.85 -13.92 1.91
C THR A 44 6.39 -15.13 1.06
N GLY A 45 6.22 -14.92 -0.25
CA GLY A 45 5.78 -15.97 -1.18
C GLY A 45 4.28 -16.28 -1.19
N VAL A 46 3.51 -15.90 -0.17
CA VAL A 46 2.04 -16.07 -0.15
C VAL A 46 1.39 -15.05 -1.09
N MET A 47 0.45 -15.48 -1.93
CA MET A 47 -0.38 -14.58 -2.74
C MET A 47 -1.53 -14.02 -1.90
N LEU A 48 -1.90 -12.74 -2.14
CA LEU A 48 -2.93 -12.08 -1.33
C LEU A 48 -4.31 -12.73 -1.44
N ASP A 49 -4.65 -13.29 -2.59
CA ASP A 49 -5.91 -14.01 -2.84
C ASP A 49 -5.91 -15.46 -2.35
N SER A 50 -4.75 -15.96 -1.93
CA SER A 50 -4.55 -17.35 -1.47
C SER A 50 -4.33 -17.46 0.04
N ILE A 51 -4.60 -16.40 0.80
CA ILE A 51 -4.55 -16.45 2.27
C ILE A 51 -5.77 -17.22 2.77
N GLU A 52 -5.55 -18.38 3.41
CA GLU A 52 -6.61 -19.28 3.88
C GLU A 52 -6.53 -19.62 5.36
N SER A 53 -5.39 -19.31 5.99
CA SER A 53 -5.15 -19.64 7.40
C SER A 53 -4.33 -18.58 8.13
N ALA A 54 -4.27 -18.68 9.45
CA ALA A 54 -3.38 -17.85 10.27
C ALA A 54 -1.88 -18.10 9.96
N ASP A 55 -1.54 -19.27 9.39
CA ASP A 55 -0.17 -19.62 9.04
C ASP A 55 0.35 -18.85 7.82
N ASP A 56 -0.53 -18.22 7.05
CA ASP A 56 -0.18 -17.41 5.87
C ASP A 56 0.24 -15.97 6.23
N VAL A 57 0.05 -15.60 7.49
CA VAL A 57 0.44 -14.30 8.04
C VAL A 57 1.40 -14.47 9.21
N ILE A 58 2.06 -13.39 9.59
CA ILE A 58 2.95 -13.37 10.76
C ILE A 58 2.84 -12.03 11.47
N GLU A 59 2.92 -12.05 12.80
CA GLU A 59 3.11 -10.85 13.60
C GLU A 59 4.60 -10.58 13.80
N VAL A 60 5.05 -9.36 13.47
CA VAL A 60 6.43 -8.90 13.67
C VAL A 60 6.44 -7.57 14.40
N GLY A 61 7.49 -7.26 15.12
CA GLY A 61 7.68 -5.99 15.82
C GLY A 61 7.82 -4.80 14.84
N LEU A 62 7.70 -3.57 15.36
CA LEU A 62 7.95 -2.34 14.59
C LEU A 62 9.44 -2.11 14.30
N TYR A 63 10.30 -2.85 14.92
CA TYR A 63 11.76 -2.82 14.69
C TYR A 63 12.24 -4.17 14.16
N PRO A 64 13.34 -4.20 13.38
CA PRO A 64 13.89 -5.45 12.83
C PRO A 64 14.19 -6.49 13.91
N SER A 65 13.93 -7.77 13.58
CA SER A 65 14.19 -8.93 14.42
C SER A 65 14.54 -10.16 13.56
N ASP A 66 14.96 -11.24 14.20
CA ASP A 66 15.29 -12.50 13.51
C ASP A 66 14.10 -13.13 12.79
N ASP A 67 12.87 -12.82 13.20
CA ASP A 67 11.64 -13.33 12.58
C ASP A 67 11.31 -12.67 11.22
N ASP A 68 12.02 -11.63 10.84
CA ASP A 68 11.77 -10.89 9.60
C ASP A 68 11.99 -11.74 8.34
N GLY A 69 12.79 -12.79 8.41
CA GLY A 69 13.14 -13.64 7.26
C GLY A 69 11.96 -14.35 6.60
N ILE A 70 10.83 -14.49 7.30
CA ILE A 70 9.61 -15.12 6.78
C ILE A 70 8.46 -14.13 6.52
N ALA A 71 8.60 -12.89 6.93
CA ALA A 71 7.66 -11.81 6.64
C ALA A 71 7.82 -11.32 5.18
N SER A 72 6.83 -10.55 4.70
CA SER A 72 6.93 -9.89 3.40
C SER A 72 8.22 -9.06 3.28
N THR A 73 8.85 -9.08 2.11
CA THR A 73 10.02 -8.25 1.80
C THR A 73 9.76 -6.74 1.91
N GLU A 74 8.48 -6.32 1.90
CA GLU A 74 8.05 -4.94 2.11
C GLU A 74 7.82 -4.57 3.59
N THR A 75 8.07 -5.48 4.52
CA THR A 75 7.94 -5.21 5.96
C THR A 75 8.68 -3.94 6.41
N PRO A 76 9.92 -3.64 5.92
CA PRO A 76 10.59 -2.38 6.25
C PRO A 76 9.80 -1.13 5.83
N SER A 77 9.21 -1.12 4.64
CA SER A 77 8.36 -0.03 4.14
C SER A 77 7.13 0.18 5.02
N HIS A 78 6.45 -0.91 5.40
CA HIS A 78 5.30 -0.83 6.32
C HIS A 78 5.68 -0.29 7.69
N ARG A 79 6.81 -0.73 8.25
CA ARG A 79 7.34 -0.20 9.51
C ARG A 79 7.61 1.29 9.44
N ALA A 80 8.26 1.76 8.37
CA ALA A 80 8.56 3.17 8.17
C ALA A 80 7.28 4.03 8.18
N ILE A 81 6.23 3.57 7.49
CA ILE A 81 4.93 4.24 7.48
C ILE A 81 4.28 4.20 8.86
N TYR A 82 4.26 3.05 9.55
CA TYR A 82 3.69 2.95 10.90
C TYR A 82 4.42 3.81 11.92
N LEU A 83 5.74 3.95 11.83
CA LEU A 83 6.52 4.81 12.73
C LEU A 83 6.28 6.30 12.45
N ALA A 84 5.95 6.67 11.22
CA ALA A 84 5.68 8.04 10.80
C ALA A 84 4.21 8.47 10.99
N THR A 85 3.29 7.54 11.31
CA THR A 85 1.84 7.80 11.35
C THR A 85 1.13 7.05 12.46
N ASP A 86 -0.14 7.44 12.72
CA ASP A 86 -1.06 6.69 13.57
C ASP A 86 -1.91 5.66 12.82
N ALA A 87 -1.55 5.34 11.56
CA ALA A 87 -2.27 4.39 10.73
C ALA A 87 -2.46 3.04 11.45
N LYS A 88 -3.61 2.41 11.21
CA LYS A 88 -3.96 1.09 11.77
C LYS A 88 -3.83 -0.02 10.75
N ALA A 89 -3.82 0.33 9.46
CA ALA A 89 -3.67 -0.61 8.35
C ALA A 89 -2.86 0.02 7.22
N ILE A 90 -2.21 -0.84 6.43
CA ILE A 90 -1.50 -0.44 5.21
C ILE A 90 -1.79 -1.48 4.13
N ILE A 91 -2.05 -0.98 2.93
CA ILE A 91 -2.10 -1.77 1.69
C ILE A 91 -1.00 -1.28 0.76
N HIS A 92 -0.15 -2.20 0.32
CA HIS A 92 0.73 -2.02 -0.84
C HIS A 92 0.15 -2.82 -2.00
N ALA A 93 -0.06 -2.15 -3.14
CA ALA A 93 -0.67 -2.70 -4.34
C ALA A 93 0.04 -2.19 -5.59
N HIS A 94 -0.25 -2.82 -6.76
CA HIS A 94 0.38 -2.47 -8.03
C HIS A 94 -0.66 -1.98 -9.05
N PRO A 95 -1.39 -0.88 -8.76
CA PRO A 95 -2.38 -0.32 -9.65
C PRO A 95 -1.69 0.22 -10.92
N GLN A 96 -2.11 -0.30 -12.08
CA GLN A 96 -1.33 -0.16 -13.33
C GLN A 96 -1.24 1.28 -13.82
N PHE A 97 -2.34 2.03 -13.76
CA PHE A 97 -2.33 3.42 -14.22
C PHE A 97 -1.56 4.33 -13.28
N ALA A 98 -1.59 4.06 -11.97
CA ALA A 98 -0.77 4.78 -11.01
C ALA A 98 0.73 4.53 -11.25
N VAL A 99 1.11 3.29 -11.56
CA VAL A 99 2.49 2.94 -11.94
C VAL A 99 2.90 3.70 -13.19
N VAL A 100 2.06 3.71 -14.25
CA VAL A 100 2.37 4.44 -15.50
C VAL A 100 2.49 5.94 -15.24
N GLU A 101 1.54 6.54 -14.53
CA GLU A 101 1.58 7.97 -14.21
C GLU A 101 2.81 8.34 -13.37
N SER A 102 3.28 7.45 -12.48
CA SER A 102 4.50 7.69 -11.71
C SER A 102 5.77 7.78 -12.57
N LEU A 103 5.76 7.18 -13.78
CA LEU A 103 6.84 7.26 -14.75
C LEU A 103 6.73 8.49 -15.66
N LEU A 104 5.54 9.09 -15.77
CA LEU A 104 5.26 10.24 -16.62
C LEU A 104 5.31 11.57 -15.85
N CYS A 105 5.06 11.55 -14.54
CA CYS A 105 5.09 12.72 -13.68
C CYS A 105 6.43 12.83 -12.92
N GLU A 106 6.82 14.05 -12.55
CA GLU A 106 8.07 14.27 -11.79
C GLU A 106 7.92 13.89 -10.32
N ASP A 107 7.13 14.64 -9.54
CA ASP A 107 7.09 14.51 -8.08
C ASP A 107 5.74 14.07 -7.53
N GLU A 108 4.66 14.28 -8.30
CA GLU A 108 3.30 13.99 -7.85
C GLU A 108 2.33 13.74 -9.01
N ILE A 109 1.31 12.91 -8.77
CA ILE A 109 0.17 12.75 -9.66
C ILE A 109 -0.94 13.68 -9.17
N LYS A 110 -1.44 14.55 -10.07
CA LYS A 110 -2.55 15.47 -9.78
C LYS A 110 -3.84 14.89 -10.33
N PRO A 111 -4.78 14.47 -9.48
CA PRO A 111 -6.11 14.07 -9.91
C PRO A 111 -6.80 15.17 -10.75
N LEU A 112 -7.53 14.76 -11.79
CA LEU A 112 -8.33 15.66 -12.61
C LEU A 112 -9.84 15.50 -12.35
N ASP A 113 -10.22 14.40 -11.72
CA ASP A 113 -11.59 14.04 -11.43
C ASP A 113 -12.11 14.68 -10.13
N THR A 114 -13.43 14.91 -10.10
CA THR A 114 -14.11 15.59 -8.98
C THR A 114 -14.17 14.78 -7.70
N GLU A 115 -13.91 13.47 -7.75
CA GLU A 115 -13.84 12.58 -6.59
C GLU A 115 -12.42 12.50 -6.04
N GLY A 116 -11.41 12.38 -6.92
CA GLY A 116 -10.01 12.26 -6.53
C GLY A 116 -9.45 13.54 -5.90
N ILE A 117 -9.77 14.71 -6.47
CA ILE A 117 -9.28 16.00 -5.97
C ILE A 117 -9.56 16.19 -4.47
N PRO A 118 -10.81 16.13 -3.97
CA PRO A 118 -11.09 16.35 -2.55
C PRO A 118 -10.65 15.18 -1.67
N PHE A 119 -10.56 13.96 -2.20
CA PHE A 119 -10.25 12.77 -1.41
C PHE A 119 -8.74 12.56 -1.23
N LEU A 120 -7.95 12.76 -2.28
CA LEU A 120 -6.50 12.51 -2.29
C LEU A 120 -5.68 13.80 -2.20
N GLY A 121 -6.19 14.93 -2.67
CA GLY A 121 -5.38 16.11 -2.95
C GLY A 121 -4.42 15.84 -4.11
N THR A 122 -3.13 15.78 -3.82
CA THR A 122 -2.11 15.25 -4.73
C THR A 122 -1.60 13.90 -4.23
N ILE A 123 -1.09 13.08 -5.14
CA ILE A 123 -0.52 11.76 -4.82
C ILE A 123 0.98 11.87 -4.99
N PRO A 124 1.77 11.94 -3.90
CA PRO A 124 3.22 12.02 -4.00
C PRO A 124 3.81 10.81 -4.69
N ILE A 125 4.87 11.04 -5.48
CA ILE A 125 5.72 10.00 -6.05
C ILE A 125 7.00 9.98 -5.23
N VAL A 126 7.46 8.79 -4.86
CA VAL A 126 8.72 8.57 -4.15
C VAL A 126 9.59 7.60 -4.94
N ASP A 127 10.90 7.72 -4.77
CA ASP A 127 11.88 6.83 -5.36
C ASP A 127 12.44 5.88 -4.28
N GLY A 128 12.99 4.76 -4.72
CA GLY A 128 13.67 3.77 -3.90
C GLY A 128 13.29 2.34 -4.28
N SER A 129 14.26 1.44 -4.19
CA SER A 129 14.03 0.01 -4.46
C SER A 129 13.39 -0.67 -3.24
N THR A 130 12.62 -1.72 -3.48
CA THR A 130 12.02 -2.58 -2.44
C THR A 130 13.04 -2.98 -1.37
N GLY A 131 12.67 -2.80 -0.10
CA GLY A 131 13.47 -3.18 1.05
C GLY A 131 14.67 -2.28 1.35
N THR A 132 14.87 -1.18 0.62
CA THR A 132 15.98 -0.23 0.88
C THR A 132 15.62 0.81 1.94
N GLN A 133 16.63 1.30 2.65
CA GLN A 133 16.47 2.40 3.59
C GLN A 133 16.01 3.68 2.89
N GLU A 134 16.47 3.91 1.66
CA GLU A 134 16.03 5.05 0.84
C GLU A 134 14.52 5.09 0.66
N LEU A 135 13.90 3.97 0.26
CA LEU A 135 12.43 3.88 0.13
C LEU A 135 11.74 4.13 1.47
N CYS A 136 12.25 3.53 2.55
CA CYS A 136 11.70 3.73 3.89
C CYS A 136 11.70 5.20 4.31
N ASP A 137 12.83 5.90 4.11
CA ASP A 137 12.98 7.32 4.46
C ASP A 137 12.07 8.22 3.61
N ASN A 138 11.95 7.93 2.32
CA ASN A 138 11.10 8.66 1.40
C ASN A 138 9.61 8.47 1.72
N LEU A 139 9.18 7.24 2.03
CA LEU A 139 7.82 6.94 2.50
C LEU A 139 7.51 7.67 3.82
N ALA A 140 8.38 7.54 4.82
CA ALA A 140 8.19 8.22 6.11
C ALA A 140 8.06 9.73 5.94
N ARG A 141 8.91 10.35 5.11
CA ARG A 141 8.86 11.79 4.80
C ARG A 141 7.56 12.19 4.08
N ALA A 142 7.08 11.38 3.13
CA ALA A 142 5.83 11.66 2.44
C ALA A 142 4.63 11.58 3.39
N TYR A 143 4.56 10.51 4.19
CA TYR A 143 3.46 10.30 5.13
C TYR A 143 3.44 11.28 6.30
N SER A 144 4.58 11.82 6.73
CA SER A 144 4.64 12.88 7.76
C SER A 144 3.91 14.17 7.36
N ARG A 145 3.59 14.33 6.07
CA ARG A 145 2.80 15.45 5.53
C ARG A 145 1.28 15.21 5.58
N GLY A 146 0.82 14.08 6.13
CA GLY A 146 -0.59 13.76 6.29
C GLY A 146 -1.28 13.23 5.03
N VAL A 147 -0.53 12.70 4.06
CA VAL A 147 -1.11 12.10 2.84
C VAL A 147 -1.73 10.73 3.14
N LYS A 148 -2.75 10.34 2.37
CA LYS A 148 -3.42 9.04 2.51
C LYS A 148 -2.72 7.94 1.73
N GLY A 149 -2.06 8.29 0.63
CA GLY A 149 -1.39 7.35 -0.25
C GLY A 149 -0.21 7.96 -0.98
N VAL A 150 0.71 7.11 -1.38
CA VAL A 150 1.97 7.44 -2.05
C VAL A 150 2.19 6.42 -3.16
N VAL A 151 2.78 6.83 -4.29
CA VAL A 151 3.20 5.90 -5.35
C VAL A 151 4.72 5.82 -5.36
N ASN A 152 5.27 4.62 -5.24
CA ASN A 152 6.67 4.36 -5.50
C ASN A 152 6.87 4.23 -7.01
N ARG A 153 7.76 5.06 -7.57
CA ARG A 153 7.98 5.21 -9.02
C ARG A 153 8.23 3.87 -9.70
N GLY A 154 7.40 3.57 -10.71
CA GLY A 154 7.52 2.35 -11.53
C GLY A 154 7.20 1.05 -10.80
N HIS A 155 6.75 1.10 -9.53
CA HIS A 155 6.54 -0.09 -8.71
C HIS A 155 5.07 -0.27 -8.28
N GLY A 156 4.55 0.63 -7.46
CA GLY A 156 3.20 0.48 -6.92
C GLY A 156 2.83 1.56 -5.92
N SER A 157 1.66 1.45 -5.31
CA SER A 157 1.16 2.39 -4.33
C SER A 157 1.22 1.83 -2.91
N PHE A 158 1.40 2.71 -1.94
CA PHE A 158 1.15 2.46 -0.53
C PHE A 158 -0.03 3.31 -0.10
N ALA A 159 -1.01 2.72 0.56
CA ALA A 159 -2.14 3.41 1.17
C ALA A 159 -2.15 3.09 2.68
N ALA A 160 -2.21 4.11 3.52
CA ALA A 160 -2.23 3.98 4.96
C ALA A 160 -3.49 4.65 5.53
N GLY A 161 -4.15 4.00 6.49
CA GLY A 161 -5.43 4.49 6.96
C GLY A 161 -5.86 3.92 8.31
N SER A 162 -7.10 4.25 8.69
CA SER A 162 -7.72 3.84 9.95
C SER A 162 -8.07 2.36 10.00
N ASP A 163 -8.28 1.74 8.83
CA ASP A 163 -8.58 0.32 8.66
C ASP A 163 -8.29 -0.12 7.21
N LEU A 164 -8.43 -1.40 6.91
CA LEU A 164 -8.18 -1.95 5.57
C LEU A 164 -9.20 -1.49 4.52
N LYS A 165 -10.41 -1.12 4.92
CA LYS A 165 -11.41 -0.54 4.02
C LYS A 165 -10.98 0.84 3.54
N ASP A 166 -10.49 1.68 4.45
CA ASP A 166 -9.97 3.02 4.14
C ASP A 166 -8.76 2.92 3.20
N CYS A 167 -7.82 2.00 3.48
CA CYS A 167 -6.68 1.73 2.62
C CYS A 167 -7.09 1.23 1.22
N PHE A 168 -8.07 0.32 1.14
CA PHE A 168 -8.58 -0.18 -0.14
C PHE A 168 -9.22 0.96 -0.96
N ASN A 169 -10.05 1.78 -0.34
CA ASN A 169 -10.68 2.93 -1.00
C ASN A 169 -9.62 3.91 -1.51
N THR A 170 -8.59 4.17 -0.73
CA THR A 170 -7.46 5.03 -1.14
C THR A 170 -6.73 4.44 -2.34
N THR A 171 -6.39 3.14 -2.30
CA THR A 171 -5.73 2.45 -3.42
C THR A 171 -6.58 2.48 -4.70
N ALA A 172 -7.87 2.20 -4.58
CA ALA A 172 -8.79 2.22 -5.71
C ALA A 172 -8.96 3.64 -6.30
N MET A 173 -9.00 4.67 -5.44
CA MET A 173 -9.09 6.07 -5.88
C MET A 173 -7.78 6.52 -6.56
N ILE A 174 -6.61 6.10 -6.06
CA ILE A 174 -5.32 6.37 -6.71
C ILE A 174 -5.34 5.81 -8.14
N GLU A 175 -5.76 4.56 -8.32
CA GLU A 175 -5.85 3.94 -9.65
C GLU A 175 -6.87 4.65 -10.55
N HIS A 176 -8.07 4.95 -10.01
CA HIS A 176 -9.11 5.65 -10.75
C HIS A 176 -8.64 7.02 -11.28
N SER A 177 -8.11 7.84 -10.39
CA SER A 177 -7.65 9.20 -10.73
C SER A 177 -6.46 9.18 -11.70
N SER A 178 -5.53 8.23 -11.50
CA SER A 178 -4.40 8.03 -12.43
C SER A 178 -4.89 7.61 -13.81
N LYS A 179 -5.88 6.70 -13.88
CA LYS A 179 -6.47 6.28 -15.15
C LYS A 179 -7.18 7.43 -15.86
N VAL A 180 -7.99 8.20 -15.14
CA VAL A 180 -8.66 9.38 -15.71
C VAL A 180 -7.65 10.36 -16.28
N LYS A 181 -6.60 10.68 -15.50
CA LYS A 181 -5.53 11.57 -15.95
C LYS A 181 -4.81 11.04 -17.18
N TYR A 182 -4.38 9.78 -17.17
CA TYR A 182 -3.69 9.17 -18.30
C TYR A 182 -4.51 9.22 -19.59
N LEU A 183 -5.79 8.82 -19.52
CA LEU A 183 -6.70 8.82 -20.69
C LEU A 183 -7.01 10.23 -21.18
N TYR A 184 -7.16 11.19 -20.26
CA TYR A 184 -7.35 12.60 -20.63
C TYR A 184 -6.15 13.17 -21.36
N ASP A 185 -4.94 12.94 -20.83
CA ASP A 185 -3.70 13.43 -21.43
C ASP A 185 -3.43 12.76 -22.79
N LEU A 186 -3.78 11.47 -22.91
CA LEU A 186 -3.69 10.75 -24.19
C LEU A 186 -4.65 11.32 -25.26
N ALA A 187 -5.86 11.65 -24.86
CA ALA A 187 -6.90 12.19 -25.77
C ALA A 187 -6.60 13.63 -26.26
N ARG A 188 -5.65 14.33 -25.62
CA ARG A 188 -5.25 15.70 -26.00
C ARG A 188 -4.01 15.77 -26.91
N ARG A 189 -3.38 14.65 -27.20
CA ARG A 189 -2.23 14.54 -28.12
C ARG A 189 -2.72 14.46 -29.56
#